data_3abe2e4a842d2c8e4aef3dad263869e3
#
_entry.id   3abe2e4a842d2c8e4aef3dad263869e3
#
_cell.length_a   1.000
_cell.length_b   1.000
_cell.length_c   1.000
_cell.angle_alpha   90.00
_cell.angle_beta   90.00
_cell.angle_gamma   90.00
#
_symmetry.space_group_name_H-M   'P 1'
#
loop_
_entity.id
_entity.type
_entity.pdbx_description
1 polymer ?
#
loop_
_entity_poly.entity_id
_entity_poly.type
_entity_poly.pdbx_seq_one_letter_code
_entity_poly.pdbx_strand_id
1 'polypeptide(L)'
;MRHTIAVISSKSLAHNVARIRSIAGESKIIAVIKANAYGHGMIGIATELTKLGIGVFGVAYADEGIILRENGFTQKIIVLVPETNGNAKLCVDYDLTPVIYSFEFAEALSREATAKGSLAKGHLFIDTGMNREGLSPAMALDFMEKAESLKNLEIEGICTHFATSTNNLTFANKQLDLFNQTLDLLNDNGYDFKYKHAANSGAIINLPESRFNLVRPGMTLYGYPPSADLEEVLNLKPILKLKTKVISVRRIFAGDTVGYGLEYISDKERSIATIPVGYGDGYSRGLTHKAQCLIGGKRYSFVGTICMDVAMIDIGDDEIKCGDEVVLIGWQGDEFISAYELSDKLGTIPYEVITAISARVPRIYVD
;
A
#
# COMPACT_ATOMS: atom_id res chain seq x y z
N MET A 1 -10.69 10.14 24.12
CA MET A 1 -9.75 9.77 23.03
C MET A 1 -9.72 8.26 22.93
N ARG A 2 -9.73 7.68 21.71
CA ARG A 2 -9.72 6.23 21.53
C ARG A 2 -8.39 5.63 22.01
N HIS A 3 -8.42 4.46 22.64
CA HIS A 3 -7.21 3.80 23.14
C HIS A 3 -6.44 3.08 22.02
N THR A 4 -7.18 2.56 21.02
CA THR A 4 -6.58 1.89 19.85
C THR A 4 -6.13 2.92 18.85
N ILE A 5 -4.84 2.96 18.53
CA ILE A 5 -4.19 3.90 17.61
C ILE A 5 -3.14 3.19 16.75
N ALA A 6 -2.94 3.71 15.55
CA ALA A 6 -1.83 3.36 14.68
C ALA A 6 -0.76 4.46 14.77
N VAL A 7 0.39 4.14 15.33
CA VAL A 7 1.53 5.04 15.41
C VAL A 7 2.37 4.85 14.15
N ILE A 8 2.65 5.94 13.44
CA ILE A 8 3.40 5.96 12.18
C ILE A 8 4.73 6.68 12.41
N SER A 9 5.84 5.99 12.17
CA SER A 9 7.19 6.56 12.33
C SER A 9 7.65 7.28 11.08
N SER A 10 7.73 8.62 11.14
CA SER A 10 8.29 9.47 10.08
C SER A 10 9.78 9.16 9.85
N LYS A 11 10.52 8.85 10.92
CA LYS A 11 11.94 8.47 10.85
C LYS A 11 12.15 7.15 10.10
N SER A 12 11.31 6.14 10.34
CA SER A 12 11.38 4.87 9.62
C SER A 12 11.01 5.06 8.14
N LEU A 13 10.00 5.91 7.83
CA LEU A 13 9.64 6.25 6.46
C LEU A 13 10.81 6.93 5.73
N ALA A 14 11.46 7.90 6.37
CA ALA A 14 12.64 8.59 5.81
C ALA A 14 13.79 7.60 5.53
N HIS A 15 14.04 6.67 6.47
CA HIS A 15 15.02 5.60 6.27
C HIS A 15 14.68 4.73 5.05
N ASN A 16 13.43 4.27 4.92
CA ASN A 16 13.00 3.44 3.80
C ASN A 16 13.12 4.18 2.46
N VAL A 17 12.72 5.45 2.40
CA VAL A 17 12.88 6.30 1.22
C VAL A 17 14.37 6.43 0.83
N ALA A 18 15.26 6.64 1.80
CA ALA A 18 16.69 6.71 1.54
C ALA A 18 17.25 5.40 0.99
N ARG A 19 16.82 4.26 1.53
CA ARG A 19 17.19 2.92 1.02
C ARG A 19 16.71 2.70 -0.41
N ILE A 20 15.45 3.03 -0.69
CA ILE A 20 14.89 2.91 -2.04
C ILE A 20 15.66 3.81 -3.03
N ARG A 21 15.96 5.06 -2.68
CA ARG A 21 16.77 5.96 -3.51
C ARG A 21 18.15 5.40 -3.81
N SER A 22 18.83 4.86 -2.80
CA SER A 22 20.14 4.23 -2.97
C SER A 22 20.14 3.08 -3.98
N ILE A 23 19.05 2.32 -4.06
CA ILE A 23 18.91 1.20 -4.99
C ILE A 23 18.43 1.67 -6.36
N ALA A 24 17.48 2.60 -6.40
CA ALA A 24 16.91 3.13 -7.64
C ALA A 24 17.91 3.99 -8.46
N GLY A 25 18.99 4.46 -7.84
CA GLY A 25 19.99 5.30 -8.49
C GLY A 25 19.40 6.66 -8.88
N GLU A 26 19.51 7.02 -10.16
CA GLU A 26 19.02 8.30 -10.68
C GLU A 26 17.51 8.33 -10.94
N SER A 27 16.85 7.17 -10.88
CA SER A 27 15.41 7.08 -11.13
C SER A 27 14.61 7.79 -10.03
N LYS A 28 13.66 8.63 -10.44
CA LYS A 28 12.75 9.30 -9.51
C LYS A 28 11.72 8.30 -8.95
N ILE A 29 11.16 8.63 -7.80
CA ILE A 29 10.18 7.79 -7.11
C ILE A 29 8.77 8.32 -7.37
N ILE A 30 7.91 7.44 -7.89
CA ILE A 30 6.45 7.55 -7.77
C ILE A 30 6.09 6.85 -6.45
N ALA A 31 5.84 7.60 -5.41
CA ALA A 31 5.43 6.99 -4.14
C ALA A 31 3.99 6.48 -4.24
N VAL A 32 3.81 5.17 -4.15
CA VAL A 32 2.47 4.56 -4.25
C VAL A 32 1.77 4.64 -2.91
N ILE A 33 0.77 5.54 -2.83
CA ILE A 33 0.04 5.86 -1.59
C ILE A 33 -1.47 5.56 -1.68
N LYS A 34 -1.87 4.71 -2.62
CA LYS A 34 -3.24 4.22 -2.79
C LYS A 34 -3.75 3.45 -1.56
N ALA A 35 -5.05 3.20 -1.50
CA ALA A 35 -5.72 2.50 -0.40
C ALA A 35 -5.36 3.11 0.97
N ASN A 36 -5.56 4.46 1.08
CA ASN A 36 -5.22 5.24 2.26
C ASN A 36 -3.74 5.06 2.68
N ALA A 37 -2.80 5.11 1.72
CA ALA A 37 -1.39 4.81 1.90
C ALA A 37 -1.17 3.42 2.54
N TYR A 38 -1.79 2.39 1.95
CA TYR A 38 -1.77 1.01 2.49
C TYR A 38 -2.19 0.96 3.97
N GLY A 39 -3.22 1.73 4.32
CA GLY A 39 -3.76 1.80 5.68
C GLY A 39 -3.02 2.74 6.64
N HIS A 40 -1.93 3.38 6.21
CA HIS A 40 -1.10 4.24 7.07
C HIS A 40 -1.61 5.70 7.18
N GLY A 41 -2.62 6.08 6.38
CA GLY A 41 -3.14 7.46 6.33
C GLY A 41 -2.53 8.28 5.20
N MET A 42 -3.27 8.40 4.07
CA MET A 42 -2.76 8.97 2.83
C MET A 42 -2.25 10.41 2.99
N ILE A 43 -3.01 11.27 3.64
CA ILE A 43 -2.65 12.69 3.81
C ILE A 43 -1.38 12.86 4.64
N GLY A 44 -1.26 12.14 5.77
CA GLY A 44 -0.07 12.22 6.62
C GLY A 44 1.16 11.64 5.92
N ILE A 45 1.03 10.49 5.25
CA ILE A 45 2.14 9.91 4.46
C ILE A 45 2.55 10.84 3.32
N ALA A 46 1.60 11.42 2.57
CA ALA A 46 1.90 12.38 1.51
C ALA A 46 2.64 13.62 2.07
N THR A 47 2.24 14.10 3.25
CA THR A 47 2.92 15.21 3.95
C THR A 47 4.37 14.85 4.26
N GLU A 48 4.62 13.71 4.88
CA GLU A 48 5.99 13.27 5.21
C GLU A 48 6.84 13.03 3.95
N LEU A 49 6.28 12.39 2.92
CA LEU A 49 6.96 12.18 1.64
C LEU A 49 7.29 13.50 0.92
N THR A 50 6.42 14.50 1.02
CA THR A 50 6.69 15.85 0.47
C THR A 50 7.90 16.50 1.16
N LYS A 51 7.99 16.42 2.50
CA LYS A 51 9.18 16.88 3.26
C LYS A 51 10.47 16.17 2.82
N LEU A 52 10.37 14.92 2.41
CA LEU A 52 11.48 14.14 1.88
C LEU A 52 11.77 14.41 0.39
N GLY A 53 11.08 15.38 -0.24
CA GLY A 53 11.32 15.77 -1.63
C GLY A 53 10.76 14.78 -2.66
N ILE A 54 9.72 14.02 -2.32
CA ILE A 54 8.99 13.21 -3.29
C ILE A 54 8.05 14.12 -4.08
N GLY A 55 8.22 14.15 -5.40
CA GLY A 55 7.47 15.01 -6.31
C GLY A 55 6.36 14.30 -7.09
N VAL A 56 6.21 12.99 -6.95
CA VAL A 56 5.21 12.21 -7.70
C VAL A 56 4.53 11.20 -6.77
N PHE A 57 3.21 11.23 -6.75
CA PHE A 57 2.39 10.24 -6.04
C PHE A 57 1.68 9.31 -7.02
N GLY A 58 1.52 8.05 -6.64
CA GLY A 58 0.72 7.06 -7.35
C GLY A 58 -0.49 6.67 -6.50
N VAL A 59 -1.67 6.90 -7.02
CA VAL A 59 -2.96 6.52 -6.40
C VAL A 59 -3.64 5.44 -7.24
N ALA A 60 -4.68 4.77 -6.69
CA ALA A 60 -5.44 3.81 -7.48
C ALA A 60 -6.41 4.52 -8.41
N TYR A 61 -7.28 5.34 -7.86
CA TYR A 61 -8.41 5.98 -8.56
C TYR A 61 -8.37 7.51 -8.45
N ALA A 62 -9.14 8.17 -9.31
CA ALA A 62 -9.22 9.64 -9.35
C ALA A 62 -9.71 10.24 -8.01
N ASP A 63 -10.62 9.58 -7.29
CA ASP A 63 -11.13 10.05 -5.99
C ASP A 63 -10.02 10.17 -4.93
N GLU A 64 -9.05 9.26 -4.90
CA GLU A 64 -7.87 9.39 -4.03
C GLU A 64 -7.01 10.61 -4.43
N GLY A 65 -6.85 10.85 -5.73
CA GLY A 65 -6.16 12.01 -6.27
C GLY A 65 -6.86 13.33 -5.91
N ILE A 66 -8.19 13.35 -5.97
CA ILE A 66 -9.02 14.50 -5.59
C ILE A 66 -8.80 14.83 -4.11
N ILE A 67 -8.84 13.82 -3.23
CA ILE A 67 -8.59 14.01 -1.80
C ILE A 67 -7.21 14.67 -1.57
N LEU A 68 -6.18 14.27 -2.30
CA LEU A 68 -4.86 14.91 -2.21
C LEU A 68 -4.91 16.38 -2.66
N ARG A 69 -5.56 16.67 -3.80
CA ARG A 69 -5.71 18.05 -4.31
C ARG A 69 -6.47 18.96 -3.33
N GLU A 70 -7.57 18.48 -2.77
CA GLU A 70 -8.38 19.21 -1.78
C GLU A 70 -7.61 19.47 -0.48
N ASN A 71 -6.60 18.65 -0.16
CA ASN A 71 -5.67 18.87 0.95
C ASN A 71 -4.40 19.66 0.55
N GLY A 72 -4.38 20.30 -0.63
CA GLY A 72 -3.35 21.25 -1.03
C GLY A 72 -2.09 20.66 -1.64
N PHE A 73 -2.06 19.38 -1.97
CA PHE A 73 -0.90 18.77 -2.62
C PHE A 73 -0.84 19.16 -4.09
N THR A 74 0.31 19.69 -4.52
CA THR A 74 0.58 20.16 -5.89
C THR A 74 1.47 19.23 -6.71
N GLN A 75 2.01 18.16 -6.09
CA GLN A 75 2.83 17.14 -6.75
C GLN A 75 2.08 16.50 -7.91
N LYS A 76 2.82 15.93 -8.88
CA LYS A 76 2.21 15.11 -9.92
C LYS A 76 1.50 13.90 -9.28
N ILE A 77 0.26 13.68 -9.67
CA ILE A 77 -0.54 12.53 -9.20
C ILE A 77 -0.84 11.65 -10.40
N ILE A 78 -0.31 10.42 -10.36
CA ILE A 78 -0.57 9.41 -11.39
C ILE A 78 -1.66 8.47 -10.88
N VAL A 79 -2.75 8.35 -11.64
CA VAL A 79 -3.83 7.39 -11.39
C VAL A 79 -3.44 6.07 -12.05
N LEU A 80 -3.14 5.04 -11.25
CA LEU A 80 -2.49 3.81 -11.69
C LEU A 80 -3.46 2.70 -12.11
N VAL A 81 -4.73 2.81 -11.78
CA VAL A 81 -5.77 1.93 -12.28
C VAL A 81 -6.49 2.69 -13.40
N PRO A 82 -6.73 2.04 -14.56
CA PRO A 82 -7.43 2.69 -15.65
C PRO A 82 -8.81 3.19 -15.25
N GLU A 83 -9.11 4.40 -15.70
CA GLU A 83 -10.37 5.06 -15.41
C GLU A 83 -11.39 4.84 -16.53
N THR A 84 -12.65 5.03 -16.24
CA THR A 84 -13.73 5.01 -17.24
C THR A 84 -13.94 6.39 -17.86
N ASN A 85 -14.60 6.47 -19.02
CA ASN A 85 -14.89 7.73 -19.71
C ASN A 85 -15.63 8.74 -18.81
N GLY A 86 -16.45 8.28 -17.85
CA GLY A 86 -17.15 9.12 -16.91
C GLY A 86 -16.22 9.91 -15.95
N ASN A 87 -15.01 9.41 -15.72
CA ASN A 87 -14.04 10.03 -14.83
C ASN A 87 -13.02 10.94 -15.55
N ALA A 88 -13.08 11.04 -16.89
CA ALA A 88 -12.19 11.92 -17.67
C ALA A 88 -12.28 13.39 -17.20
N LYS A 89 -13.49 13.87 -16.93
CA LYS A 89 -13.72 15.21 -16.40
C LYS A 89 -13.02 15.42 -15.06
N LEU A 90 -13.10 14.47 -14.14
CA LEU A 90 -12.44 14.54 -12.83
C LEU A 90 -10.91 14.59 -12.98
N CYS A 91 -10.33 13.76 -13.87
CA CYS A 91 -8.90 13.80 -14.14
C CYS A 91 -8.46 15.18 -14.65
N VAL A 92 -9.23 15.80 -15.54
CA VAL A 92 -8.93 17.12 -16.09
C VAL A 92 -9.15 18.23 -15.04
N ASP A 93 -10.24 18.17 -14.28
CA ASP A 93 -10.59 19.22 -13.32
C ASP A 93 -9.58 19.31 -12.17
N TYR A 94 -9.04 18.19 -11.74
CA TYR A 94 -8.10 18.10 -10.63
C TYR A 94 -6.63 17.91 -11.07
N ASP A 95 -6.31 18.11 -12.35
CA ASP A 95 -4.94 17.96 -12.88
C ASP A 95 -4.31 16.62 -12.46
N LEU A 96 -5.01 15.51 -12.72
CA LEU A 96 -4.55 14.15 -12.49
C LEU A 96 -4.01 13.56 -13.80
N THR A 97 -2.99 12.71 -13.69
CA THR A 97 -2.36 12.04 -14.83
C THR A 97 -2.76 10.56 -14.83
N PRO A 98 -3.84 10.14 -15.51
CA PRO A 98 -4.25 8.75 -15.53
C PRO A 98 -3.38 7.89 -16.45
N VAL A 99 -3.31 6.58 -16.18
CA VAL A 99 -2.87 5.61 -17.17
C VAL A 99 -3.97 5.42 -18.23
N ILE A 100 -3.58 5.27 -19.49
CA ILE A 100 -4.46 5.21 -20.64
C ILE A 100 -4.14 3.94 -21.43
N TYR A 101 -5.16 3.17 -21.82
CA TYR A 101 -5.01 2.02 -22.70
C TYR A 101 -6.20 1.87 -23.69
N SER A 102 -7.23 2.71 -23.57
CA SER A 102 -8.34 2.74 -24.53
C SER A 102 -8.41 4.09 -25.22
N PHE A 103 -8.73 4.07 -26.50
CA PHE A 103 -8.85 5.26 -27.31
C PHE A 103 -10.05 6.11 -26.89
N GLU A 104 -11.14 5.47 -26.49
CA GLU A 104 -12.36 6.13 -26.01
C GLU A 104 -12.11 6.97 -24.77
N PHE A 105 -11.24 6.50 -23.86
CA PHE A 105 -10.87 7.27 -22.69
C PHE A 105 -9.92 8.42 -23.05
N ALA A 106 -9.01 8.21 -23.99
CA ALA A 106 -8.16 9.27 -24.53
C ALA A 106 -8.98 10.39 -25.20
N GLU A 107 -9.99 10.02 -26.02
CA GLU A 107 -10.94 10.98 -26.62
C GLU A 107 -11.73 11.76 -25.55
N ALA A 108 -12.19 11.06 -24.50
CA ALA A 108 -12.90 11.71 -23.40
C ALA A 108 -12.01 12.73 -22.69
N LEU A 109 -10.75 12.40 -22.38
CA LEU A 109 -9.79 13.34 -21.80
C LEU A 109 -9.53 14.55 -22.71
N SER A 110 -9.32 14.32 -24.01
CA SER A 110 -9.11 15.38 -25.00
C SER A 110 -10.32 16.34 -25.06
N ARG A 111 -11.52 15.78 -25.08
CA ARG A 111 -12.76 16.57 -25.12
C ARG A 111 -12.92 17.42 -23.87
N GLU A 112 -12.77 16.85 -22.69
CA GLU A 112 -12.89 17.59 -21.40
C GLU A 112 -11.79 18.67 -21.25
N ALA A 113 -10.55 18.34 -21.66
CA ALA A 113 -9.44 19.28 -21.64
C ALA A 113 -9.69 20.45 -22.62
N THR A 114 -10.20 20.17 -23.80
CA THR A 114 -10.57 21.19 -24.80
C THR A 114 -11.68 22.10 -24.27
N ALA A 115 -12.71 21.54 -23.66
CA ALA A 115 -13.82 22.28 -23.08
C ALA A 115 -13.37 23.19 -21.94
N LYS A 116 -12.37 22.76 -21.16
CA LYS A 116 -11.78 23.54 -20.07
C LYS A 116 -10.72 24.55 -20.53
N GLY A 117 -10.20 24.43 -21.76
CA GLY A 117 -9.06 25.22 -22.24
C GLY A 117 -7.76 24.87 -21.53
N SER A 118 -7.58 23.62 -21.16
CA SER A 118 -6.38 23.08 -20.46
C SER A 118 -5.73 21.96 -21.28
N LEU A 119 -4.61 21.43 -20.81
CA LEU A 119 -3.92 20.28 -21.38
C LEU A 119 -4.05 19.08 -20.43
N ALA A 120 -4.72 18.03 -20.87
CA ALA A 120 -4.72 16.75 -20.15
C ALA A 120 -3.39 16.01 -20.41
N LYS A 121 -2.94 15.27 -19.40
CA LYS A 121 -1.73 14.43 -19.49
C LYS A 121 -2.07 13.01 -19.12
N GLY A 122 -1.40 12.06 -19.77
CA GLY A 122 -1.59 10.66 -19.47
C GLY A 122 -0.35 9.81 -19.72
N HIS A 123 -0.34 8.60 -19.17
CA HIS A 123 0.70 7.62 -19.41
C HIS A 123 0.11 6.41 -20.13
N LEU A 124 0.67 6.07 -21.30
CA LEU A 124 0.26 4.88 -22.04
C LEU A 124 0.57 3.62 -21.23
N PHE A 125 -0.40 2.76 -21.00
CA PHE A 125 -0.23 1.53 -20.22
C PHE A 125 -0.21 0.32 -21.16
N ILE A 126 0.93 -0.34 -21.22
CA ILE A 126 1.18 -1.52 -22.06
C ILE A 126 1.06 -2.79 -21.23
N ASP A 127 0.23 -3.73 -21.66
CA ASP A 127 0.19 -5.06 -21.07
C ASP A 127 1.23 -5.97 -21.71
N THR A 128 2.27 -6.28 -20.95
CA THR A 128 3.35 -7.16 -21.38
C THR A 128 3.22 -8.59 -20.84
N GLY A 129 2.06 -8.93 -20.24
CA GLY A 129 1.78 -10.29 -19.78
C GLY A 129 1.20 -10.37 -18.36
N MET A 130 0.75 -9.26 -17.79
CA MET A 130 -0.06 -9.28 -16.56
C MET A 130 -1.50 -9.76 -16.87
N ASN A 131 -2.00 -9.44 -18.06
CA ASN A 131 -3.34 -9.81 -18.58
C ASN A 131 -4.47 -9.36 -17.65
N ARG A 132 -4.33 -8.18 -17.07
CA ARG A 132 -5.31 -7.57 -16.17
C ARG A 132 -5.91 -6.32 -16.77
N GLU A 133 -5.10 -5.40 -17.19
CA GLU A 133 -5.40 -4.18 -17.94
C GLU A 133 -4.19 -3.77 -18.78
N GLY A 134 -4.41 -2.88 -19.74
CA GLY A 134 -3.34 -2.35 -20.61
C GLY A 134 -3.60 -2.63 -22.08
N LEU A 135 -2.93 -1.85 -22.91
CA LEU A 135 -2.93 -2.00 -24.37
C LEU A 135 -1.96 -3.11 -24.78
N SER A 136 -2.36 -3.96 -25.72
CA SER A 136 -1.45 -4.93 -26.32
C SER A 136 -0.26 -4.21 -26.99
N PRO A 137 0.97 -4.69 -26.84
CA PRO A 137 2.16 -4.13 -27.53
C PRO A 137 1.97 -3.94 -29.04
N ALA A 138 1.31 -4.89 -29.71
CA ALA A 138 1.04 -4.82 -31.14
C ALA A 138 0.12 -3.65 -31.55
N MET A 139 -0.65 -3.10 -30.62
CA MET A 139 -1.56 -1.98 -30.88
C MET A 139 -0.97 -0.63 -30.49
N ALA A 140 0.22 -0.60 -29.90
CA ALA A 140 0.80 0.61 -29.33
C ALA A 140 1.05 1.71 -30.38
N LEU A 141 1.57 1.34 -31.53
CA LEU A 141 1.84 2.30 -32.63
C LEU A 141 0.52 2.86 -33.20
N ASP A 142 -0.43 1.99 -33.57
CA ASP A 142 -1.76 2.42 -34.08
C ASP A 142 -2.48 3.34 -33.08
N PHE A 143 -2.35 3.06 -31.76
CA PHE A 143 -2.88 3.93 -30.72
C PHE A 143 -2.25 5.31 -30.75
N MET A 144 -0.91 5.39 -30.81
CA MET A 144 -0.19 6.67 -30.81
C MET A 144 -0.48 7.49 -32.07
N GLU A 145 -0.51 6.85 -33.24
CA GLU A 145 -0.88 7.51 -34.52
C GLU A 145 -2.28 8.12 -34.44
N LYS A 146 -3.25 7.39 -33.92
CA LYS A 146 -4.62 7.90 -33.72
C LYS A 146 -4.67 9.03 -32.69
N ALA A 147 -3.87 8.92 -31.61
CA ALA A 147 -3.85 9.90 -30.54
C ALA A 147 -3.31 11.28 -30.99
N GLU A 148 -2.54 11.38 -32.07
CA GLU A 148 -2.11 12.66 -32.66
C GLU A 148 -3.29 13.57 -33.06
N SER A 149 -4.41 12.99 -33.41
CA SER A 149 -5.62 13.74 -33.75
C SER A 149 -6.31 14.38 -32.54
N LEU A 150 -5.98 13.94 -31.32
CA LEU A 150 -6.62 14.38 -30.07
C LEU A 150 -6.00 15.68 -29.57
N LYS A 151 -6.82 16.74 -29.61
CA LYS A 151 -6.40 18.07 -29.13
C LYS A 151 -6.34 18.11 -27.61
N ASN A 152 -5.39 18.91 -27.10
CA ASN A 152 -5.26 19.12 -25.67
C ASN A 152 -5.07 17.84 -24.85
N LEU A 153 -4.48 16.81 -25.42
CA LEU A 153 -4.02 15.60 -24.75
C LEU A 153 -2.53 15.37 -25.05
N GLU A 154 -1.74 15.16 -24.03
CA GLU A 154 -0.32 14.79 -24.11
C GLU A 154 -0.14 13.40 -23.47
N ILE A 155 0.33 12.43 -24.26
CA ILE A 155 0.79 11.15 -23.72
C ILE A 155 2.26 11.33 -23.32
N GLU A 156 2.48 11.87 -22.08
CA GLU A 156 3.83 12.24 -21.62
C GLU A 156 4.64 11.07 -21.07
N GLY A 157 3.99 9.92 -20.84
CA GLY A 157 4.65 8.76 -20.27
C GLY A 157 4.15 7.43 -20.80
N ILE A 158 4.92 6.38 -20.52
CA ILE A 158 4.59 5.00 -20.87
C ILE A 158 4.97 4.07 -19.72
N CYS A 159 4.15 3.03 -19.48
CA CYS A 159 4.41 2.10 -18.40
C CYS A 159 3.89 0.69 -18.68
N THR A 160 4.39 -0.25 -17.90
CA THR A 160 3.89 -1.62 -17.78
C THR A 160 3.86 -2.07 -16.32
N HIS A 161 3.30 -3.23 -16.03
CA HIS A 161 3.32 -3.83 -14.69
C HIS A 161 3.72 -5.30 -14.74
N PHE A 162 4.66 -5.69 -13.88
CA PHE A 162 5.13 -7.07 -13.79
C PHE A 162 4.13 -7.94 -13.04
N ALA A 163 3.77 -9.08 -13.63
CA ALA A 163 2.97 -10.12 -12.98
C ALA A 163 3.74 -10.81 -11.85
N THR A 164 5.06 -10.88 -12.00
CA THR A 164 6.00 -11.39 -11.01
C THR A 164 7.30 -10.57 -11.07
N SER A 165 7.89 -10.29 -9.93
CA SER A 165 9.18 -9.57 -9.84
C SER A 165 10.06 -10.08 -8.70
N THR A 166 9.64 -11.20 -8.07
CA THR A 166 10.36 -11.88 -6.99
C THR A 166 10.55 -13.37 -7.27
N ASN A 167 9.50 -14.09 -7.62
CA ASN A 167 9.51 -15.55 -7.65
C ASN A 167 9.85 -16.16 -9.03
N ASN A 168 9.58 -15.44 -10.12
CA ASN A 168 9.85 -15.90 -11.48
C ASN A 168 10.47 -14.78 -12.34
N LEU A 169 11.77 -14.60 -12.18
CA LEU A 169 12.51 -13.58 -12.91
C LEU A 169 12.61 -13.88 -14.41
N THR A 170 12.56 -15.14 -14.83
CA THR A 170 12.53 -15.51 -16.25
C THR A 170 11.30 -14.92 -16.96
N PHE A 171 10.12 -15.01 -16.33
CA PHE A 171 8.91 -14.40 -16.89
C PHE A 171 8.96 -12.87 -16.82
N ALA A 172 9.46 -12.32 -15.72
CA ALA A 172 9.61 -10.87 -15.58
C ALA A 172 10.55 -10.27 -16.63
N ASN A 173 11.67 -10.96 -16.96
CA ASN A 173 12.58 -10.54 -18.05
C ASN A 173 11.86 -10.59 -19.41
N LYS A 174 11.05 -11.61 -19.71
CA LYS A 174 10.24 -11.62 -20.95
C LYS A 174 9.28 -10.43 -21.04
N GLN A 175 8.67 -10.04 -19.92
CA GLN A 175 7.81 -8.84 -19.88
C GLN A 175 8.64 -7.57 -20.15
N LEU A 176 9.84 -7.48 -19.57
CA LEU A 176 10.75 -6.35 -19.78
C LEU A 176 11.22 -6.27 -21.22
N ASP A 177 11.62 -7.41 -21.82
CA ASP A 177 12.04 -7.48 -23.22
C ASP A 177 10.91 -7.01 -24.16
N LEU A 178 9.68 -7.46 -23.91
CA LEU A 178 8.53 -7.03 -24.71
C LEU A 178 8.22 -5.54 -24.53
N PHE A 179 8.41 -5.01 -23.33
CA PHE A 179 8.26 -3.57 -23.07
C PHE A 179 9.34 -2.76 -23.80
N ASN A 180 10.60 -3.21 -23.77
CA ASN A 180 11.70 -2.58 -24.51
C ASN A 180 11.46 -2.58 -26.01
N GLN A 181 11.05 -3.73 -26.60
CA GLN A 181 10.68 -3.81 -28.00
C GLN A 181 9.56 -2.84 -28.38
N THR A 182 8.59 -2.64 -27.49
CA THR A 182 7.53 -1.66 -27.70
C THR A 182 8.05 -0.23 -27.66
N LEU A 183 8.97 0.07 -26.73
CA LEU A 183 9.63 1.37 -26.64
C LEU A 183 10.45 1.66 -27.91
N ASP A 184 11.22 0.68 -28.39
CA ASP A 184 12.04 0.81 -29.60
C ASP A 184 11.15 1.07 -30.84
N LEU A 185 10.08 0.28 -31.01
CA LEU A 185 9.11 0.48 -32.08
C LEU A 185 8.51 1.89 -32.08
N LEU A 186 8.09 2.38 -30.91
CA LEU A 186 7.52 3.72 -30.79
C LEU A 186 8.56 4.82 -31.04
N ASN A 187 9.77 4.66 -30.53
CA ASN A 187 10.87 5.60 -30.75
C ASN A 187 11.28 5.69 -32.21
N ASP A 188 11.37 4.55 -32.92
CA ASP A 188 11.71 4.50 -34.37
C ASP A 188 10.62 5.20 -35.21
N ASN A 189 9.41 5.34 -34.71
CA ASN A 189 8.32 6.09 -35.33
C ASN A 189 8.14 7.52 -34.78
N GLY A 190 9.11 8.01 -34.00
CA GLY A 190 9.16 9.41 -33.56
C GLY A 190 8.45 9.69 -32.23
N TYR A 191 8.01 8.67 -31.51
CA TYR A 191 7.36 8.83 -30.19
C TYR A 191 8.37 8.62 -29.07
N ASP A 192 8.78 9.68 -28.40
CA ASP A 192 9.56 9.59 -27.15
C ASP A 192 8.74 10.02 -25.95
N PHE A 193 9.01 9.40 -24.79
CA PHE A 193 8.26 9.61 -23.58
C PHE A 193 9.16 10.21 -22.48
N LYS A 194 8.69 11.30 -21.91
CA LYS A 194 9.34 11.96 -20.76
C LYS A 194 9.44 11.04 -19.56
N TYR A 195 8.44 10.17 -19.37
CA TYR A 195 8.32 9.28 -18.23
C TYR A 195 8.20 7.83 -18.70
N LYS A 196 9.14 6.99 -18.27
CA LYS A 196 9.14 5.55 -18.54
C LYS A 196 9.18 4.82 -17.20
N HIS A 197 8.21 3.97 -16.89
CA HIS A 197 8.17 3.28 -15.60
C HIS A 197 7.58 1.87 -15.67
N ALA A 198 8.34 0.89 -15.17
CA ALA A 198 7.93 -0.51 -15.07
C ALA A 198 8.10 -1.06 -13.65
N ALA A 199 9.19 -0.73 -12.97
CA ALA A 199 9.60 -1.33 -11.71
C ALA A 199 8.63 -1.05 -10.55
N ASN A 200 8.00 -2.10 -10.01
CA ASN A 200 7.36 -2.14 -8.70
C ASN A 200 8.39 -2.45 -7.60
N SER A 201 7.97 -2.61 -6.34
CA SER A 201 8.87 -2.88 -5.21
C SER A 201 9.86 -4.03 -5.44
N GLY A 202 9.42 -5.15 -6.03
CA GLY A 202 10.29 -6.29 -6.32
C GLY A 202 11.25 -6.01 -7.49
N ALA A 203 10.75 -5.43 -8.58
CA ALA A 203 11.55 -5.15 -9.76
C ALA A 203 12.61 -4.07 -9.52
N ILE A 204 12.38 -3.11 -8.61
CA ILE A 204 13.39 -2.13 -8.19
C ILE A 204 14.69 -2.84 -7.78
N ILE A 205 14.58 -4.01 -7.16
CA ILE A 205 15.72 -4.76 -6.63
C ILE A 205 16.23 -5.78 -7.65
N ASN A 206 15.32 -6.62 -8.15
CA ASN A 206 15.66 -7.82 -8.89
C ASN A 206 15.82 -7.60 -10.40
N LEU A 207 15.35 -6.46 -10.93
CA LEU A 207 15.37 -6.11 -12.36
C LEU A 207 15.89 -4.68 -12.56
N PRO A 208 17.20 -4.40 -12.35
CA PRO A 208 17.77 -3.06 -12.43
C PRO A 208 17.43 -2.32 -13.73
N GLU A 209 17.41 -3.02 -14.86
CA GLU A 209 17.12 -2.49 -16.18
C GLU A 209 15.67 -1.97 -16.31
N SER A 210 14.77 -2.44 -15.45
CA SER A 210 13.36 -2.03 -15.45
C SER A 210 13.10 -0.68 -14.76
N ARG A 211 14.10 -0.09 -14.12
CA ARG A 211 13.96 1.15 -13.33
C ARG A 211 13.66 2.36 -14.22
N PHE A 212 14.18 2.39 -15.46
CA PHE A 212 14.05 3.51 -16.37
C PHE A 212 14.31 4.84 -15.64
N ASN A 213 13.44 5.86 -15.85
CA ASN A 213 13.60 7.13 -15.14
C ASN A 213 12.60 7.33 -13.97
N LEU A 214 11.69 6.36 -13.76
CA LEU A 214 10.74 6.36 -12.63
C LEU A 214 10.54 4.95 -12.07
N VAL A 215 10.52 4.83 -10.74
CA VAL A 215 10.20 3.58 -10.03
C VAL A 215 8.95 3.74 -9.16
N ARG A 216 8.20 2.65 -8.95
CA ARG A 216 6.94 2.65 -8.19
C ARG A 216 7.02 1.79 -6.92
N PRO A 217 7.77 2.22 -5.89
CA PRO A 217 7.74 1.52 -4.60
C PRO A 217 6.36 1.66 -3.96
N GLY A 218 5.84 0.54 -3.45
CA GLY A 218 4.65 0.44 -2.62
C GLY A 218 5.04 -0.05 -1.24
N MET A 219 4.96 -1.37 -0.97
CA MET A 219 5.24 -1.97 0.33
C MET A 219 6.60 -1.61 0.92
N THR A 220 7.61 -1.45 0.09
CA THR A 220 8.95 -1.06 0.54
C THR A 220 8.99 0.32 1.20
N LEU A 221 8.11 1.25 0.83
CA LEU A 221 7.95 2.53 1.56
C LEU A 221 7.52 2.31 3.00
N TYR A 222 6.64 1.35 3.22
CA TYR A 222 6.04 1.05 4.52
C TYR A 222 6.87 0.08 5.37
N GLY A 223 8.04 -0.33 4.85
CA GLY A 223 9.00 -1.14 5.59
C GLY A 223 8.82 -2.65 5.44
N TYR A 224 8.15 -3.08 4.39
CA TYR A 224 7.96 -4.49 4.10
C TYR A 224 8.68 -4.87 2.80
N PRO A 225 9.68 -5.77 2.83
CA PRO A 225 10.35 -6.27 1.64
C PRO A 225 9.36 -7.07 0.78
N PRO A 226 9.56 -7.14 -0.55
CA PRO A 226 8.64 -7.87 -1.43
C PRO A 226 8.73 -9.41 -1.27
N SER A 227 9.79 -9.91 -0.65
CA SER A 227 9.99 -11.30 -0.28
C SER A 227 10.97 -11.40 0.92
N ALA A 228 10.93 -12.50 1.67
CA ALA A 228 11.72 -12.68 2.89
C ALA A 228 13.23 -12.68 2.65
N ASP A 229 13.70 -13.22 1.54
CA ASP A 229 15.11 -13.26 1.14
C ASP A 229 15.72 -11.86 0.90
N LEU A 230 14.89 -10.84 0.71
CA LEU A 230 15.32 -9.46 0.51
C LEU A 230 15.33 -8.61 1.80
N GLU A 231 14.96 -9.19 2.94
CA GLU A 231 14.85 -8.47 4.21
C GLU A 231 16.19 -7.87 4.65
N GLU A 232 17.24 -8.70 4.70
CA GLU A 232 18.58 -8.25 5.10
C GLU A 232 19.19 -7.26 4.09
N VAL A 233 19.01 -7.53 2.79
CA VAL A 233 19.55 -6.68 1.72
C VAL A 233 18.95 -5.27 1.77
N LEU A 234 17.65 -5.19 2.01
CA LEU A 234 16.93 -3.93 2.03
C LEU A 234 17.05 -3.20 3.35
N ASN A 235 17.14 -3.91 4.46
CA ASN A 235 17.17 -3.34 5.81
C ASN A 235 16.07 -2.28 6.01
N LEU A 236 14.84 -2.61 5.60
CA LEU A 236 13.69 -1.74 5.74
C LEU A 236 13.17 -1.76 7.19
N LYS A 237 12.51 -0.68 7.56
CA LYS A 237 11.92 -0.55 8.90
C LYS A 237 10.40 -0.42 8.78
N PRO A 238 9.61 -1.38 9.32
CA PRO A 238 8.17 -1.21 9.42
C PRO A 238 7.82 0.11 10.08
N ILE A 239 6.99 0.91 9.42
CA ILE A 239 6.67 2.26 9.91
C ILE A 239 5.45 2.29 10.82
N LEU A 240 4.65 1.20 10.87
CA LEU A 240 3.39 1.12 11.60
C LEU A 240 3.57 0.32 12.89
N LYS A 241 3.07 0.89 13.99
CA LYS A 241 2.81 0.19 15.26
C LYS A 241 1.33 0.33 15.59
N LEU A 242 0.60 -0.79 15.58
CA LEU A 242 -0.79 -0.83 16.05
C LEU A 242 -0.81 -1.17 17.53
N LYS A 243 -1.33 -0.27 18.34
CA LYS A 243 -1.40 -0.46 19.80
C LYS A 243 -2.71 -0.03 20.40
N THR A 244 -2.98 -0.56 21.57
CA THR A 244 -4.15 -0.24 22.40
C THR A 244 -3.78 -0.31 23.88
N LYS A 245 -4.80 -0.37 24.76
CA LYS A 245 -4.63 -0.52 26.22
C LYS A 245 -5.59 -1.55 26.75
N VAL A 246 -5.22 -2.18 27.85
CA VAL A 246 -6.13 -3.00 28.65
C VAL A 246 -7.23 -2.10 29.21
N ILE A 247 -8.51 -2.49 29.04
CA ILE A 247 -9.67 -1.76 29.57
C ILE A 247 -10.37 -2.48 30.72
N SER A 248 -10.15 -3.79 30.87
CA SER A 248 -10.71 -4.60 31.92
C SER A 248 -9.83 -5.81 32.21
N VAL A 249 -9.72 -6.21 33.44
CA VAL A 249 -9.17 -7.50 33.87
C VAL A 249 -10.18 -8.22 34.73
N ARG A 250 -10.38 -9.50 34.44
CA ARG A 250 -11.35 -10.36 35.16
C ARG A 250 -10.70 -11.69 35.48
N ARG A 251 -10.88 -12.15 36.73
CA ARG A 251 -10.55 -13.50 37.14
C ARG A 251 -11.67 -14.46 36.73
N ILE A 252 -11.31 -15.60 36.16
CA ILE A 252 -12.20 -16.70 35.78
C ILE A 252 -11.69 -18.00 36.38
N PHE A 253 -12.57 -18.99 36.50
CA PHE A 253 -12.30 -20.28 37.14
C PHE A 253 -12.40 -21.43 36.12
N ALA A 254 -11.99 -22.63 36.52
CA ALA A 254 -12.19 -23.82 35.74
C ALA A 254 -13.65 -24.04 35.36
N GLY A 255 -13.93 -24.24 34.08
CA GLY A 255 -15.28 -24.37 33.52
C GLY A 255 -15.93 -23.07 33.06
N ASP A 256 -15.36 -21.90 33.40
CA ASP A 256 -15.85 -20.62 32.87
C ASP A 256 -15.51 -20.47 31.37
N THR A 257 -16.38 -19.78 30.63
CA THR A 257 -16.27 -19.56 29.21
C THR A 257 -15.91 -18.11 28.88
N VAL A 258 -15.25 -17.87 27.74
CA VAL A 258 -14.90 -16.52 27.28
C VAL A 258 -15.39 -16.27 25.85
N GLY A 259 -16.20 -15.19 25.71
CA GLY A 259 -16.63 -14.67 24.41
C GLY A 259 -17.78 -15.45 23.77
N TYR A 260 -18.04 -15.10 22.51
CA TYR A 260 -19.15 -15.70 21.75
C TYR A 260 -18.83 -17.15 21.36
N GLY A 261 -19.88 -17.96 21.25
CA GLY A 261 -19.83 -19.34 20.78
C GLY A 261 -19.32 -20.35 21.79
N LEU A 262 -18.92 -19.90 23.00
CA LEU A 262 -18.36 -20.76 24.06
C LEU A 262 -17.14 -21.58 23.59
N GLU A 263 -16.39 -21.04 22.60
CA GLU A 263 -15.26 -21.72 21.96
C GLU A 263 -14.02 -21.83 22.87
N TYR A 264 -13.99 -21.04 23.95
CA TYR A 264 -12.95 -21.13 24.97
C TYR A 264 -13.57 -21.46 26.31
N ILE A 265 -13.09 -22.55 26.94
CA ILE A 265 -13.45 -22.99 28.28
C ILE A 265 -12.17 -23.05 29.10
N SER A 266 -12.13 -22.36 30.24
CA SER A 266 -10.95 -22.38 31.10
C SER A 266 -10.78 -23.72 31.77
N ASP A 267 -9.59 -24.29 31.71
CA ASP A 267 -9.23 -25.53 32.41
C ASP A 267 -8.77 -25.32 33.85
N LYS A 268 -8.49 -24.07 34.21
CA LYS A 268 -8.05 -23.66 35.57
C LYS A 268 -8.39 -22.21 35.86
N GLU A 269 -8.10 -21.77 37.06
CA GLU A 269 -8.19 -20.35 37.43
C GLU A 269 -7.15 -19.54 36.70
N ARG A 270 -7.55 -18.38 36.14
CA ARG A 270 -6.68 -17.43 35.43
C ARG A 270 -7.31 -16.04 35.27
N SER A 271 -6.52 -15.07 34.89
CA SER A 271 -7.00 -13.72 34.55
C SER A 271 -7.14 -13.54 33.07
N ILE A 272 -8.20 -12.84 32.62
CA ILE A 272 -8.48 -12.46 31.26
C ILE A 272 -8.47 -10.94 31.18
N ALA A 273 -7.65 -10.40 30.30
CA ALA A 273 -7.67 -8.98 29.94
C ALA A 273 -8.55 -8.74 28.71
N THR A 274 -9.30 -7.64 28.73
CA THR A 274 -10.09 -7.18 27.59
C THR A 274 -9.44 -5.93 27.01
N ILE A 275 -9.34 -5.86 25.68
CA ILE A 275 -8.80 -4.72 24.93
C ILE A 275 -9.84 -4.20 23.92
N PRO A 276 -9.91 -2.85 23.68
CA PRO A 276 -10.91 -2.23 22.82
C PRO A 276 -10.46 -2.22 21.36
N VAL A 277 -10.25 -3.41 20.78
CA VAL A 277 -9.94 -3.62 19.36
C VAL A 277 -10.67 -4.85 18.86
N GLY A 278 -11.19 -4.80 17.64
CA GLY A 278 -11.84 -5.90 16.99
C GLY A 278 -11.87 -5.77 15.47
N TYR A 279 -12.69 -6.62 14.81
CA TYR A 279 -12.72 -6.62 13.34
C TYR A 279 -13.34 -5.32 12.76
N GLY A 280 -14.10 -4.55 13.51
CA GLY A 280 -14.54 -3.20 13.12
C GLY A 280 -13.39 -2.19 13.03
N ASP A 281 -12.24 -2.47 13.64
CA ASP A 281 -11.00 -1.70 13.55
C ASP A 281 -10.04 -2.22 12.47
N GLY A 282 -10.42 -3.35 11.84
CA GLY A 282 -9.58 -4.04 10.88
C GLY A 282 -8.70 -5.15 11.48
N TYR A 283 -8.84 -5.46 12.78
CA TYR A 283 -8.16 -6.60 13.37
C TYR A 283 -8.97 -7.87 13.14
N SER A 284 -8.59 -8.67 12.16
CA SER A 284 -9.40 -9.75 11.58
C SER A 284 -9.95 -10.75 12.59
N ARG A 285 -11.23 -11.11 12.45
CA ARG A 285 -11.85 -12.20 13.21
C ARG A 285 -11.17 -13.56 12.94
N GLY A 286 -10.55 -13.74 11.77
CA GLY A 286 -9.80 -14.94 11.41
C GLY A 286 -8.55 -15.17 12.26
N LEU A 287 -8.12 -14.19 13.07
CA LEU A 287 -7.04 -14.30 14.07
C LEU A 287 -7.48 -14.92 15.40
N THR A 288 -8.77 -15.20 15.58
CA THR A 288 -9.30 -15.91 16.75
C THR A 288 -8.49 -17.18 17.01
N HIS A 289 -8.01 -17.37 18.25
CA HIS A 289 -7.17 -18.48 18.72
C HIS A 289 -5.81 -18.64 17.99
N LYS A 290 -5.45 -17.74 17.09
CA LYS A 290 -4.21 -17.84 16.31
C LYS A 290 -3.20 -16.75 16.65
N ALA A 291 -3.68 -15.54 16.93
CA ALA A 291 -2.82 -14.39 17.17
C ALA A 291 -2.35 -14.29 18.62
N GLN A 292 -1.30 -13.50 18.79
CA GLN A 292 -0.80 -13.04 20.07
C GLN A 292 -0.71 -11.51 20.06
N CYS A 293 -0.58 -10.92 21.24
CA CYS A 293 -0.24 -9.52 21.43
C CYS A 293 0.91 -9.40 22.41
N LEU A 294 1.50 -8.21 22.50
CA LEU A 294 2.56 -7.92 23.48
C LEU A 294 2.01 -7.05 24.61
N ILE A 295 2.33 -7.41 25.86
CA ILE A 295 2.08 -6.59 27.04
C ILE A 295 3.33 -6.65 27.90
N GLY A 296 3.93 -5.50 28.20
CA GLY A 296 5.18 -5.46 28.97
C GLY A 296 6.36 -6.18 28.31
N GLY A 297 6.38 -6.30 26.98
CA GLY A 297 7.43 -7.04 26.24
C GLY A 297 7.27 -8.55 26.26
N LYS A 298 6.13 -9.08 26.70
CA LYS A 298 5.81 -10.52 26.75
C LYS A 298 4.63 -10.84 25.84
N ARG A 299 4.64 -12.01 25.19
CA ARG A 299 3.57 -12.50 24.31
C ARG A 299 2.43 -13.13 25.09
N TYR A 300 1.19 -12.76 24.74
CA TYR A 300 -0.05 -13.31 25.30
C TYR A 300 -1.01 -13.70 24.18
N SER A 301 -1.69 -14.84 24.36
CA SER A 301 -2.61 -15.37 23.35
C SER A 301 -4.00 -14.79 23.47
N PHE A 302 -4.67 -14.56 22.36
CA PHE A 302 -6.09 -14.27 22.32
C PHE A 302 -6.91 -15.50 22.68
N VAL A 303 -7.95 -15.29 23.46
CA VAL A 303 -8.89 -16.33 23.89
C VAL A 303 -10.32 -15.91 23.61
N GLY A 304 -11.17 -16.87 23.31
CA GLY A 304 -12.51 -16.61 22.80
C GLY A 304 -12.49 -15.91 21.45
N THR A 305 -13.65 -15.72 20.86
CA THR A 305 -13.81 -15.10 19.53
C THR A 305 -13.48 -13.61 19.58
N ILE A 306 -12.64 -13.13 18.64
CA ILE A 306 -12.45 -11.68 18.42
C ILE A 306 -13.78 -11.07 17.99
N CYS A 307 -14.27 -10.09 18.75
CA CYS A 307 -15.53 -9.41 18.52
C CYS A 307 -15.39 -8.21 17.59
N MET A 308 -16.48 -7.49 17.32
CA MET A 308 -16.45 -6.29 16.47
C MET A 308 -15.58 -5.18 17.07
N ASP A 309 -15.67 -4.97 18.40
CA ASP A 309 -15.09 -3.80 19.08
C ASP A 309 -14.12 -4.17 20.20
N VAL A 310 -14.07 -5.45 20.62
CA VAL A 310 -13.22 -5.91 21.73
C VAL A 310 -12.63 -7.29 21.43
N ALA A 311 -11.51 -7.58 22.07
CA ALA A 311 -10.89 -8.90 22.08
C ALA A 311 -10.38 -9.23 23.49
N MET A 312 -10.26 -10.51 23.80
CA MET A 312 -9.88 -11.03 25.11
C MET A 312 -8.54 -11.76 25.01
N ILE A 313 -7.74 -11.62 26.06
CA ILE A 313 -6.35 -12.09 26.14
C ILE A 313 -6.21 -12.90 27.43
N ASP A 314 -5.66 -14.10 27.34
CA ASP A 314 -5.24 -14.88 28.50
C ASP A 314 -3.94 -14.31 29.06
N ILE A 315 -3.98 -13.73 30.24
CA ILE A 315 -2.82 -13.17 30.93
C ILE A 315 -2.35 -14.05 32.10
N GLY A 316 -2.99 -15.21 32.29
CA GLY A 316 -2.63 -16.16 33.33
C GLY A 316 -2.70 -15.55 34.73
N ASP A 317 -1.56 -15.60 35.43
CA ASP A 317 -1.41 -15.04 36.78
C ASP A 317 -0.55 -13.75 36.77
N ASP A 318 -0.19 -13.22 35.60
CA ASP A 318 0.63 -12.02 35.50
C ASP A 318 -0.13 -10.76 35.98
N GLU A 319 0.57 -9.86 36.65
CA GLU A 319 0.02 -8.62 37.20
C GLU A 319 -0.16 -7.53 36.14
N ILE A 320 -1.12 -7.75 35.23
CA ILE A 320 -1.49 -6.78 34.19
C ILE A 320 -2.70 -5.98 34.68
N LYS A 321 -2.70 -4.65 34.40
CA LYS A 321 -3.68 -3.70 34.92
C LYS A 321 -4.38 -2.93 33.79
N CYS A 322 -5.56 -2.40 34.09
CA CYS A 322 -6.22 -1.44 33.19
C CYS A 322 -5.28 -0.26 32.93
N GLY A 323 -5.14 0.09 31.64
CA GLY A 323 -4.23 1.16 31.20
C GLY A 323 -2.92 0.66 30.62
N ASP A 324 -2.50 -0.59 30.88
CA ASP A 324 -1.27 -1.16 30.33
C ASP A 324 -1.32 -1.20 28.81
N GLU A 325 -0.20 -0.84 28.17
CA GLU A 325 -0.07 -0.81 26.71
C GLU A 325 -0.07 -2.24 26.15
N VAL A 326 -0.90 -2.45 25.14
CA VAL A 326 -0.94 -3.69 24.36
C VAL A 326 -0.51 -3.39 22.93
N VAL A 327 0.47 -4.12 22.38
CA VAL A 327 0.92 -3.99 21.00
C VAL A 327 0.41 -5.18 20.19
N LEU A 328 -0.23 -4.86 19.06
CA LEU A 328 -0.84 -5.82 18.14
C LEU A 328 -0.01 -6.03 16.88
N ILE A 329 0.67 -4.98 16.43
CA ILE A 329 1.66 -4.97 15.34
C ILE A 329 2.77 -4.02 15.77
N GLY A 330 4.03 -4.44 15.67
CA GLY A 330 5.19 -3.62 16.01
C GLY A 330 5.98 -4.14 17.20
N TRP A 331 6.91 -3.31 17.68
CA TRP A 331 7.84 -3.62 18.77
C TRP A 331 7.30 -3.24 20.14
N GLN A 332 7.60 -4.08 21.15
CA GLN A 332 7.49 -3.72 22.56
C GLN A 332 8.65 -4.40 23.32
N GLY A 333 9.62 -3.62 23.82
CA GLY A 333 10.88 -4.18 24.28
C GLY A 333 11.63 -4.86 23.14
N ASP A 334 12.09 -6.10 23.38
CA ASP A 334 12.80 -6.92 22.38
C ASP A 334 11.89 -7.80 21.54
N GLU A 335 10.59 -7.79 21.83
CA GLU A 335 9.58 -8.60 21.11
C GLU A 335 8.95 -7.80 19.96
N PHE A 336 8.66 -8.52 18.87
CA PHE A 336 8.08 -7.96 17.65
C PHE A 336 6.95 -8.84 17.10
N ILE A 337 5.82 -8.21 16.75
CA ILE A 337 4.75 -8.84 15.97
C ILE A 337 4.70 -8.15 14.62
N SER A 338 4.99 -8.89 13.54
CA SER A 338 4.99 -8.36 12.18
C SER A 338 3.62 -8.54 11.49
N ALA A 339 3.37 -7.75 10.44
CA ALA A 339 2.24 -7.99 9.56
C ALA A 339 2.40 -9.31 8.79
N TYR A 340 3.62 -9.79 8.55
CA TYR A 340 3.89 -11.13 7.99
C TYR A 340 3.39 -12.24 8.92
N GLU A 341 3.73 -12.17 10.22
CA GLU A 341 3.25 -13.14 11.21
C GLU A 341 1.72 -13.25 11.21
N LEU A 342 1.03 -12.11 11.14
CA LEU A 342 -0.43 -12.09 11.11
C LEU A 342 -1.00 -12.59 9.77
N SER A 343 -0.36 -12.24 8.65
CA SER A 343 -0.79 -12.71 7.34
C SER A 343 -0.63 -14.23 7.19
N ASP A 344 0.45 -14.80 7.70
CA ASP A 344 0.67 -16.25 7.68
C ASP A 344 -0.42 -16.98 8.49
N LYS A 345 -0.78 -16.47 9.66
CA LYS A 345 -1.87 -17.00 10.49
C LYS A 345 -3.24 -16.91 9.82
N LEU A 346 -3.42 -15.92 8.93
CA LEU A 346 -4.65 -15.71 8.16
C LEU A 346 -4.67 -16.46 6.82
N GLY A 347 -3.52 -16.94 6.33
CA GLY A 347 -3.39 -17.53 4.99
C GLY A 347 -3.49 -16.47 3.88
N THR A 348 -2.94 -15.27 4.11
CA THR A 348 -2.97 -14.15 3.19
C THR A 348 -1.60 -13.43 3.10
N ILE A 349 -1.58 -12.20 2.62
CA ILE A 349 -0.39 -11.37 2.45
C ILE A 349 -0.38 -10.15 3.39
N PRO A 350 0.79 -9.63 3.79
CA PRO A 350 0.88 -8.49 4.72
C PRO A 350 0.17 -7.22 4.21
N TYR A 351 0.02 -7.06 2.89
CA TYR A 351 -0.77 -5.98 2.28
C TYR A 351 -2.21 -5.93 2.83
N GLU A 352 -2.89 -7.08 2.88
CA GLU A 352 -4.26 -7.18 3.36
C GLU A 352 -4.34 -6.82 4.85
N VAL A 353 -3.39 -7.31 5.64
CA VAL A 353 -3.36 -7.03 7.10
C VAL A 353 -3.27 -5.54 7.39
N ILE A 354 -2.35 -4.81 6.73
CA ILE A 354 -2.15 -3.39 7.02
C ILE A 354 -3.23 -2.50 6.38
N THR A 355 -3.72 -2.85 5.19
CA THR A 355 -4.79 -2.08 4.52
C THR A 355 -6.14 -2.25 5.21
N ALA A 356 -6.36 -3.36 5.91
CA ALA A 356 -7.59 -3.60 6.67
C ALA A 356 -7.78 -2.64 7.86
N ILE A 357 -6.71 -1.99 8.37
CA ILE A 357 -6.82 -1.05 9.49
C ILE A 357 -7.78 0.08 9.11
N SER A 358 -8.96 0.07 9.72
CA SER A 358 -10.08 0.91 9.34
C SER A 358 -9.87 2.40 9.71
N ALA A 359 -10.68 3.28 9.12
CA ALA A 359 -10.67 4.72 9.45
C ALA A 359 -11.05 5.02 10.91
N ARG A 360 -11.63 4.04 11.63
CA ARG A 360 -11.92 4.16 13.06
C ARG A 360 -10.68 4.29 13.93
N VAL A 361 -9.53 3.78 13.47
CA VAL A 361 -8.25 3.82 14.19
C VAL A 361 -7.53 5.12 13.83
N PRO A 362 -7.30 6.05 14.75
CA PRO A 362 -6.53 7.26 14.47
C PRO A 362 -5.07 6.93 14.13
N ARG A 363 -4.50 7.67 13.16
CA ARG A 363 -3.07 7.62 12.82
C ARG A 363 -2.36 8.77 13.52
N ILE A 364 -1.31 8.43 14.27
CA ILE A 364 -0.48 9.39 15.01
C ILE A 364 0.93 9.32 14.45
N TYR A 365 1.38 10.40 13.83
CA TYR A 365 2.73 10.50 13.27
C TYR A 365 3.71 10.91 14.35
N VAL A 366 4.84 10.20 14.42
CA VAL A 366 5.92 10.44 15.38
C VAL A 366 7.28 10.39 14.67
N ASP A 367 8.27 11.06 15.26
CA ASP A 367 9.64 11.10 14.77
C ASP A 367 10.41 9.79 15.05
#